data_db6324a6ae66007bd2d9caa4d4776eb4
#
_entry.id   db6324a6ae66007bd2d9caa4d4776eb4
#
_cell.length_a   1.000
_cell.length_b   1.000
_cell.length_c   1.000
_cell.angle_alpha   90.00
_cell.angle_beta   90.00
_cell.angle_gamma   90.00
#
_symmetry.space_group_name_H-M   'P 1'
#
loop_
_entity.id
_entity.type
_entity.pdbx_description
1 polymer ?
#
loop_
_entity_poly.entity_id
_entity_poly.type
_entity_poly.pdbx_seq_one_letter_code
_entity_poly.pdbx_strand_id
1 'polypeptide(L)'
;MHTGTKTEKRSRGRPRSYDSQQALNDARDAFWHGGYSGTSLDALSEATGMNRPSLYGAFGDKHALYLDTLDRYIAFGRDAMQAALHGDRPLAEALLAVYEGSLALYFPPGEVARGCFLIGTAAVESRADAQVRDKLAHGLATFDAEFERRFERAQAQGELDAAASPALLAKVASAILHTLALRSRAGDSRESLRATAQAGVALICGAPGKKPGKPSSKTPGKKPAKPRHRSKT
;
A
#
# COMPACT_ATOMS: atom_id res chain seq x y z
N MET A 1 -41.86 44.47 39.92
CA MET A 1 -42.25 43.41 38.98
C MET A 1 -41.00 42.97 38.25
N HIS A 2 -40.42 41.82 38.67
CA HIS A 2 -39.22 41.23 38.04
C HIS A 2 -39.72 40.03 37.27
N THR A 3 -39.66 40.11 35.94
CA THR A 3 -39.92 38.98 35.05
C THR A 3 -38.59 38.30 34.73
N GLY A 4 -38.32 37.18 35.43
CA GLY A 4 -37.15 36.32 35.15
C GLY A 4 -37.41 35.47 33.92
N THR A 5 -36.61 35.69 32.87
CA THR A 5 -36.56 34.87 31.66
C THR A 5 -35.86 33.55 31.97
N LYS A 6 -36.62 32.45 31.99
CA LYS A 6 -36.08 31.08 32.13
C LYS A 6 -35.44 30.70 30.81
N THR A 7 -34.12 30.63 30.78
CA THR A 7 -33.36 30.05 29.65
C THR A 7 -33.50 28.52 29.68
N GLU A 8 -34.29 27.98 28.76
CA GLU A 8 -34.36 26.52 28.55
C GLU A 8 -33.01 25.97 28.09
N LYS A 9 -32.39 25.16 28.95
CA LYS A 9 -31.22 24.39 28.64
C LYS A 9 -31.63 23.31 27.63
N ARG A 10 -31.24 23.45 26.34
CA ARG A 10 -31.34 22.38 25.33
C ARG A 10 -30.71 21.11 25.90
N SER A 11 -31.49 20.04 26.00
CA SER A 11 -31.02 18.73 26.44
C SER A 11 -29.90 18.25 25.51
N ARG A 12 -28.73 17.94 26.06
CA ARG A 12 -27.68 17.21 25.36
C ARG A 12 -28.27 15.88 24.90
N GLY A 13 -28.28 15.64 23.60
CA GLY A 13 -28.71 14.36 23.02
C GLY A 13 -28.05 13.16 23.73
N ARG A 14 -28.81 12.07 23.82
CA ARG A 14 -28.35 10.80 24.42
C ARG A 14 -26.95 10.45 23.89
N PRO A 15 -25.97 10.05 24.73
CA PRO A 15 -24.66 9.67 24.29
C PRO A 15 -24.78 8.64 23.16
N ARG A 16 -24.00 8.79 22.07
CA ARG A 16 -23.95 7.82 20.99
C ARG A 16 -23.52 6.47 21.57
N SER A 17 -24.39 5.45 21.49
CA SER A 17 -24.15 4.12 22.07
C SER A 17 -23.26 3.23 21.20
N TYR A 18 -22.61 3.77 20.17
CA TYR A 18 -21.75 3.01 19.25
C TYR A 18 -20.37 3.68 19.08
N ASP A 19 -19.36 2.85 18.90
CA ASP A 19 -18.03 3.28 18.49
C ASP A 19 -18.02 3.50 16.97
N SER A 20 -17.89 4.74 16.53
CA SER A 20 -17.88 5.08 15.10
C SER A 20 -16.69 4.49 14.36
N GLN A 21 -15.58 4.28 15.05
CA GLN A 21 -14.39 3.69 14.45
C GLN A 21 -14.59 2.19 14.21
N GLN A 22 -15.19 1.49 15.18
CA GLN A 22 -15.53 0.08 15.03
C GLN A 22 -16.58 -0.12 13.94
N ALA A 23 -17.64 0.69 13.93
CA ALA A 23 -18.67 0.62 12.90
C ALA A 23 -18.10 0.83 11.46
N LEU A 24 -17.12 1.74 11.31
CA LEU A 24 -16.43 1.91 10.03
C LEU A 24 -15.59 0.68 9.63
N ASN A 25 -14.95 0.02 10.58
CA ASN A 25 -14.22 -1.21 10.33
C ASN A 25 -15.16 -2.34 9.91
N ASP A 26 -16.28 -2.51 10.61
CA ASP A 26 -17.28 -3.53 10.32
C ASP A 26 -17.93 -3.30 8.95
N ALA A 27 -18.25 -2.05 8.61
CA ALA A 27 -18.76 -1.67 7.29
C ALA A 27 -17.72 -1.95 6.19
N ARG A 28 -16.43 -1.61 6.43
CA ARG A 28 -15.34 -1.95 5.50
C ARG A 28 -15.28 -3.45 5.24
N ASP A 29 -15.34 -4.26 6.27
CA ASP A 29 -15.25 -5.70 6.13
C ASP A 29 -16.47 -6.27 5.38
N ALA A 30 -17.68 -5.74 5.60
CA ALA A 30 -18.86 -6.07 4.81
C ALA A 30 -18.67 -5.72 3.32
N PHE A 31 -18.18 -4.53 3.00
CA PHE A 31 -17.86 -4.14 1.62
C PHE A 31 -16.73 -4.97 1.02
N TRP A 32 -15.76 -5.39 1.83
CA TRP A 32 -14.64 -6.21 1.35
C TRP A 32 -15.10 -7.60 0.87
N HIS A 33 -16.06 -8.19 1.57
CA HIS A 33 -16.64 -9.49 1.21
C HIS A 33 -17.61 -9.38 0.03
N GLY A 34 -18.55 -8.43 0.10
CA GLY A 34 -19.67 -8.34 -0.86
C GLY A 34 -19.42 -7.40 -2.05
N GLY A 35 -18.35 -6.60 -2.04
CA GLY A 35 -18.19 -5.46 -2.95
C GLY A 35 -19.17 -4.34 -2.60
N TYR A 36 -19.02 -3.17 -3.23
CA TYR A 36 -19.94 -2.05 -3.01
C TYR A 36 -21.37 -2.39 -3.46
N SER A 37 -21.53 -2.82 -4.71
CA SER A 37 -22.85 -3.08 -5.28
C SER A 37 -23.57 -4.27 -4.64
N GLY A 38 -22.83 -5.31 -4.21
CA GLY A 38 -23.40 -6.50 -3.57
C GLY A 38 -23.73 -6.35 -2.08
N THR A 39 -23.26 -5.30 -1.42
CA THR A 39 -23.52 -5.08 0.01
C THR A 39 -24.81 -4.26 0.18
N SER A 40 -25.84 -4.83 0.82
CA SER A 40 -27.09 -4.12 1.10
C SER A 40 -27.00 -3.26 2.39
N LEU A 41 -27.97 -2.35 2.58
CA LEU A 41 -28.09 -1.60 3.83
C LEU A 41 -28.43 -2.51 5.02
N ASP A 42 -29.10 -3.64 4.78
CA ASP A 42 -29.38 -4.61 5.84
C ASP A 42 -28.10 -5.33 6.26
N ALA A 43 -27.28 -5.76 5.29
CA ALA A 43 -25.97 -6.33 5.59
C ALA A 43 -25.06 -5.35 6.36
N LEU A 44 -25.08 -4.07 6.02
CA LEU A 44 -24.35 -3.03 6.76
C LEU A 44 -24.92 -2.84 8.18
N SER A 45 -26.25 -2.85 8.33
CA SER A 45 -26.89 -2.75 9.66
C SER A 45 -26.53 -3.95 10.54
N GLU A 46 -26.52 -5.15 9.97
CA GLU A 46 -26.14 -6.38 10.67
C GLU A 46 -24.66 -6.33 11.07
N ALA A 47 -23.76 -6.05 10.12
CA ALA A 47 -22.32 -6.01 10.37
C ALA A 47 -21.92 -4.99 11.43
N THR A 48 -22.51 -3.80 11.41
CA THR A 48 -22.18 -2.70 12.33
C THR A 48 -22.96 -2.71 13.65
N GLY A 49 -23.98 -3.57 13.77
CA GLY A 49 -24.93 -3.56 14.89
C GLY A 49 -25.77 -2.27 14.98
N MET A 50 -25.80 -1.45 13.92
CA MET A 50 -26.52 -0.19 13.85
C MET A 50 -27.80 -0.33 13.02
N ASN A 51 -28.90 0.28 13.44
CA ASN A 51 -30.06 0.40 12.58
C ASN A 51 -29.84 1.42 11.46
N ARG A 52 -30.60 1.32 10.36
CA ARG A 52 -30.48 2.19 9.19
C ARG A 52 -30.53 3.70 9.51
N PRO A 53 -31.46 4.21 10.38
CA PRO A 53 -31.45 5.63 10.76
C PRO A 53 -30.17 6.07 11.46
N SER A 54 -29.59 5.21 12.29
CA SER A 54 -28.31 5.49 12.96
C SER A 54 -27.12 5.50 11.98
N LEU A 55 -27.10 4.58 10.98
CA LEU A 55 -26.11 4.61 9.91
C LEU A 55 -26.18 5.90 9.10
N TYR A 56 -27.38 6.28 8.66
CA TYR A 56 -27.59 7.54 7.92
C TYR A 56 -27.21 8.77 8.74
N GLY A 57 -27.56 8.79 10.02
CA GLY A 57 -27.22 9.89 10.91
C GLY A 57 -25.72 10.00 11.22
N ALA A 58 -24.98 8.89 11.12
CA ALA A 58 -23.55 8.85 11.42
C ALA A 58 -22.68 9.12 10.20
N PHE A 59 -23.02 8.53 9.07
CA PHE A 59 -22.15 8.42 7.88
C PHE A 59 -22.79 8.97 6.60
N GLY A 60 -24.03 9.44 6.65
CA GLY A 60 -24.78 9.83 5.47
C GLY A 60 -25.40 8.62 4.77
N ASP A 61 -25.22 8.49 3.47
CA ASP A 61 -25.73 7.36 2.70
C ASP A 61 -24.69 6.20 2.57
N LYS A 62 -25.10 5.13 1.90
CA LYS A 62 -24.22 3.99 1.65
C LYS A 62 -22.95 4.38 0.89
N HIS A 63 -23.08 5.35 -0.03
CA HIS A 63 -21.97 5.81 -0.84
C HIS A 63 -20.96 6.59 0.01
N ALA A 64 -21.42 7.54 0.84
CA ALA A 64 -20.56 8.28 1.77
C ALA A 64 -19.85 7.33 2.74
N LEU A 65 -20.58 6.36 3.32
CA LEU A 65 -19.99 5.33 4.19
C LEU A 65 -18.91 4.54 3.47
N TYR A 66 -19.12 4.18 2.20
CA TYR A 66 -18.12 3.45 1.41
C TYR A 66 -16.86 4.30 1.18
N LEU A 67 -17.01 5.57 0.80
CA LEU A 67 -15.87 6.49 0.64
C LEU A 67 -15.07 6.66 1.93
N ASP A 68 -15.74 6.76 3.08
CA ASP A 68 -15.10 6.84 4.39
C ASP A 68 -14.30 5.56 4.72
N THR A 69 -14.83 4.38 4.34
CA THR A 69 -14.10 3.12 4.51
C THR A 69 -12.85 3.03 3.63
N LEU A 70 -12.89 3.58 2.40
CA LEU A 70 -11.73 3.68 1.52
C LEU A 70 -10.65 4.60 2.11
N ASP A 71 -11.03 5.80 2.57
CA ASP A 71 -10.10 6.73 3.21
C ASP A 71 -9.39 6.11 4.41
N ARG A 72 -10.16 5.45 5.27
CA ARG A 72 -9.62 4.78 6.44
C ARG A 72 -8.67 3.65 6.08
N TYR A 73 -9.01 2.86 5.06
CA TYR A 73 -8.14 1.78 4.57
C TYR A 73 -6.83 2.33 4.00
N ILE A 74 -6.88 3.41 3.23
CA ILE A 74 -5.69 4.07 2.66
C ILE A 74 -4.80 4.61 3.79
N ALA A 75 -5.38 5.28 4.78
CA ALA A 75 -4.64 5.77 5.94
C ALA A 75 -3.96 4.64 6.73
N PHE A 76 -4.71 3.55 7.02
CA PHE A 76 -4.16 2.36 7.68
C PHE A 76 -3.00 1.74 6.87
N GLY A 77 -3.17 1.57 5.56
CA GLY A 77 -2.14 1.03 4.68
C GLY A 77 -0.88 1.90 4.65
N ARG A 78 -1.05 3.23 4.54
CA ARG A 78 0.06 4.18 4.63
C ARG A 78 0.83 4.04 5.94
N ASP A 79 0.13 4.04 7.07
CA ASP A 79 0.75 3.99 8.40
C ASP A 79 1.51 2.66 8.60
N ALA A 80 0.94 1.54 8.12
CA ALA A 80 1.60 0.24 8.12
C ALA A 80 2.87 0.22 7.24
N MET A 81 2.80 0.82 6.04
CA MET A 81 3.96 0.95 5.16
C MET A 81 5.04 1.84 5.76
N GLN A 82 4.68 2.96 6.38
CA GLN A 82 5.62 3.81 7.10
C GLN A 82 6.35 3.05 8.20
N ALA A 83 5.64 2.30 9.03
CA ALA A 83 6.23 1.48 10.08
C ALA A 83 7.21 0.42 9.53
N ALA A 84 6.93 -0.16 8.35
CA ALA A 84 7.79 -1.16 7.72
C ALA A 84 9.00 -0.54 7.01
N LEU A 85 8.83 0.61 6.33
CA LEU A 85 9.82 1.20 5.42
C LEU A 85 10.78 2.18 6.10
N HIS A 86 10.36 2.86 7.19
CA HIS A 86 11.13 3.95 7.79
C HIS A 86 12.02 3.55 8.99
N GLY A 87 12.12 2.27 9.34
CA GLY A 87 13.10 1.76 10.32
C GLY A 87 14.52 1.69 9.74
N ASP A 88 15.48 1.29 10.60
CA ASP A 88 16.90 1.13 10.22
C ASP A 88 17.20 -0.20 9.50
N ARG A 89 16.17 -0.81 8.91
CA ARG A 89 16.32 -2.07 8.18
C ARG A 89 16.94 -1.85 6.82
N PRO A 90 17.78 -2.79 6.33
CA PRO A 90 18.21 -2.82 4.93
C PRO A 90 17.01 -2.77 3.97
N LEU A 91 17.19 -2.16 2.80
CA LEU A 91 16.11 -1.97 1.82
C LEU A 91 15.32 -3.25 1.53
N ALA A 92 16.02 -4.36 1.27
CA ALA A 92 15.38 -5.63 0.96
C ALA A 92 14.48 -6.14 2.10
N GLU A 93 14.92 -6.02 3.34
CA GLU A 93 14.15 -6.43 4.51
C GLU A 93 12.93 -5.52 4.73
N ALA A 94 13.08 -4.20 4.49
CA ALA A 94 11.98 -3.25 4.59
C ALA A 94 10.88 -3.53 3.56
N LEU A 95 11.25 -3.81 2.31
CA LEU A 95 10.30 -4.19 1.26
C LEU A 95 9.60 -5.51 1.58
N LEU A 96 10.35 -6.53 2.03
CA LEU A 96 9.77 -7.81 2.44
C LEU A 96 8.79 -7.63 3.61
N ALA A 97 9.09 -6.75 4.57
CA ALA A 97 8.19 -6.48 5.68
C ALA A 97 6.84 -5.88 5.21
N VAL A 98 6.84 -5.02 4.19
CA VAL A 98 5.59 -4.51 3.58
C VAL A 98 4.79 -5.65 2.96
N TYR A 99 5.42 -6.51 2.17
CA TYR A 99 4.72 -7.60 1.48
C TYR A 99 4.22 -8.67 2.47
N GLU A 100 5.00 -9.01 3.50
CA GLU A 100 4.55 -9.95 4.54
C GLU A 100 3.37 -9.39 5.34
N GLY A 101 3.40 -8.11 5.71
CA GLY A 101 2.27 -7.46 6.37
C GLY A 101 1.02 -7.46 5.49
N SER A 102 1.19 -7.21 4.20
CA SER A 102 0.10 -7.25 3.22
C SER A 102 -0.45 -8.67 3.03
N LEU A 103 0.41 -9.68 2.94
CA LEU A 103 -0.02 -11.08 2.87
C LEU A 103 -0.75 -11.51 4.16
N ALA A 104 -0.34 -11.03 5.34
CA ALA A 104 -1.08 -11.30 6.58
C ALA A 104 -2.50 -10.71 6.54
N LEU A 105 -2.65 -9.51 5.94
CA LEU A 105 -3.96 -8.87 5.75
C LEU A 105 -4.82 -9.59 4.71
N TYR A 106 -4.20 -10.10 3.64
CA TYR A 106 -4.92 -10.76 2.53
C TYR A 106 -5.37 -12.19 2.87
N PHE A 107 -4.71 -12.85 3.82
CA PHE A 107 -5.02 -14.19 4.29
C PHE A 107 -5.39 -14.17 5.78
N PRO A 108 -6.58 -13.66 6.15
CA PRO A 108 -7.02 -13.69 7.54
C PRO A 108 -7.17 -15.13 8.04
N PRO A 109 -6.83 -15.41 9.30
CA PRO A 109 -6.93 -16.76 9.85
C PRO A 109 -8.36 -17.29 9.80
N GLY A 110 -8.55 -18.50 9.25
CA GLY A 110 -9.85 -19.19 9.21
C GLY A 110 -10.83 -18.66 8.15
N GLU A 111 -10.41 -17.72 7.30
CA GLU A 111 -11.25 -17.14 6.24
C GLU A 111 -10.65 -17.39 4.85
N VAL A 112 -11.47 -17.17 3.82
CA VAL A 112 -11.01 -17.16 2.42
C VAL A 112 -10.14 -15.93 2.17
N ALA A 113 -9.10 -16.09 1.35
CA ALA A 113 -8.23 -14.98 0.99
C ALA A 113 -9.01 -13.84 0.33
N ARG A 114 -8.88 -12.62 0.89
CA ARG A 114 -9.69 -11.46 0.51
C ARG A 114 -8.96 -10.41 -0.33
N GLY A 115 -7.63 -10.51 -0.46
CA GLY A 115 -6.81 -9.55 -1.19
C GLY A 115 -6.82 -8.14 -0.60
N CYS A 116 -6.52 -7.14 -1.42
CA CYS A 116 -6.57 -5.72 -1.04
C CYS A 116 -7.98 -5.16 -1.19
N PHE A 117 -8.48 -4.46 -0.18
CA PHE A 117 -9.80 -3.81 -0.24
C PHE A 117 -9.88 -2.76 -1.37
N LEU A 118 -8.86 -1.90 -1.48
CA LEU A 118 -8.81 -0.85 -2.51
C LEU A 118 -8.85 -1.44 -3.92
N ILE A 119 -7.97 -2.39 -4.22
CA ILE A 119 -7.91 -3.02 -5.55
C ILE A 119 -9.11 -3.92 -5.80
N GLY A 120 -9.61 -4.61 -4.78
CA GLY A 120 -10.69 -5.59 -4.90
C GLY A 120 -12.08 -4.98 -5.05
N THR A 121 -12.29 -3.74 -4.60
CA THR A 121 -13.60 -3.08 -4.65
C THR A 121 -13.60 -1.78 -5.44
N ALA A 122 -12.69 -0.84 -5.13
CA ALA A 122 -12.70 0.47 -5.78
C ALA A 122 -12.31 0.42 -7.27
N ALA A 123 -11.44 -0.52 -7.69
CA ALA A 123 -11.06 -0.64 -9.10
C ALA A 123 -12.27 -0.97 -10.00
N VAL A 124 -13.23 -1.76 -9.52
CA VAL A 124 -14.46 -2.10 -10.27
C VAL A 124 -15.40 -0.90 -10.34
N GLU A 125 -15.67 -0.28 -9.20
CA GLU A 125 -16.63 0.83 -9.07
C GLU A 125 -16.13 2.12 -9.71
N SER A 126 -14.82 2.34 -9.79
CA SER A 126 -14.17 3.55 -10.33
C SER A 126 -14.55 3.84 -11.80
N ARG A 127 -15.03 2.82 -12.54
CA ARG A 127 -15.48 2.99 -13.92
C ARG A 127 -16.73 3.88 -14.00
N ALA A 128 -17.67 3.69 -13.07
CA ALA A 128 -18.97 4.37 -13.07
C ALA A 128 -19.02 5.55 -12.10
N ASP A 129 -18.10 5.61 -11.13
CA ASP A 129 -18.10 6.57 -10.03
C ASP A 129 -16.79 7.39 -9.99
N ALA A 130 -16.92 8.70 -10.22
CA ALA A 130 -15.77 9.61 -10.24
C ALA A 130 -15.12 9.76 -8.85
N GLN A 131 -15.91 9.81 -7.77
CA GLN A 131 -15.38 9.95 -6.42
C GLN A 131 -14.62 8.70 -5.99
N VAL A 132 -15.13 7.51 -6.34
CA VAL A 132 -14.41 6.24 -6.10
C VAL A 132 -13.12 6.18 -6.93
N ARG A 133 -13.15 6.67 -8.18
CA ARG A 133 -11.94 6.77 -9.02
C ARG A 133 -10.89 7.69 -8.40
N ASP A 134 -11.30 8.83 -7.84
CA ASP A 134 -10.40 9.77 -7.19
C ASP A 134 -9.80 9.14 -5.92
N LYS A 135 -10.59 8.40 -5.11
CA LYS A 135 -10.08 7.65 -3.96
C LYS A 135 -9.10 6.56 -4.36
N LEU A 136 -9.39 5.83 -5.43
CA LEU A 136 -8.47 4.82 -5.97
C LEU A 136 -7.14 5.47 -6.39
N ALA A 137 -7.19 6.54 -7.18
CA ALA A 137 -6.00 7.26 -7.64
C ALA A 137 -5.19 7.81 -6.47
N HIS A 138 -5.86 8.41 -5.48
CA HIS A 138 -5.24 8.91 -4.25
C HIS A 138 -4.54 7.79 -3.47
N GLY A 139 -5.20 6.64 -3.29
CA GLY A 139 -4.63 5.51 -2.55
C GLY A 139 -3.41 4.91 -3.25
N LEU A 140 -3.46 4.75 -4.58
CA LEU A 140 -2.31 4.28 -5.36
C LEU A 140 -1.13 5.25 -5.24
N ALA A 141 -1.36 6.55 -5.41
CA ALA A 141 -0.32 7.57 -5.27
C ALA A 141 0.25 7.63 -3.85
N THR A 142 -0.58 7.42 -2.83
CA THR A 142 -0.14 7.38 -1.43
C THR A 142 0.84 6.23 -1.18
N PHE A 143 0.54 5.03 -1.67
CA PHE A 143 1.41 3.87 -1.51
C PHE A 143 2.69 3.99 -2.34
N ASP A 144 2.60 4.49 -3.58
CA ASP A 144 3.78 4.79 -4.40
C ASP A 144 4.73 5.76 -3.69
N ALA A 145 4.20 6.83 -3.09
CA ALA A 145 5.00 7.82 -2.38
C ALA A 145 5.74 7.25 -1.16
N GLU A 146 5.16 6.25 -0.45
CA GLU A 146 5.88 5.60 0.66
C GLU A 146 7.07 4.77 0.15
N PHE A 147 6.90 4.02 -0.95
CA PHE A 147 8.01 3.31 -1.58
C PHE A 147 9.07 4.26 -2.12
N GLU A 148 8.66 5.34 -2.80
CA GLU A 148 9.57 6.32 -3.39
C GLU A 148 10.48 6.94 -2.34
N ARG A 149 9.92 7.42 -1.21
CA ARG A 149 10.71 7.95 -0.08
C ARG A 149 11.73 6.93 0.47
N ARG A 150 11.36 5.64 0.52
CA ARG A 150 12.32 4.61 0.96
C ARG A 150 13.42 4.38 -0.05
N PHE A 151 13.12 4.40 -1.35
CA PHE A 151 14.11 4.27 -2.41
C PHE A 151 15.06 5.48 -2.48
N GLU A 152 14.55 6.71 -2.32
CA GLU A 152 15.38 7.91 -2.21
C GLU A 152 16.37 7.80 -1.05
N ARG A 153 15.91 7.35 0.12
CA ARG A 153 16.77 7.11 1.26
C ARG A 153 17.81 6.01 0.99
N ALA A 154 17.40 4.92 0.34
CA ALA A 154 18.31 3.82 -0.03
C ALA A 154 19.40 4.30 -0.99
N GLN A 155 19.06 5.15 -1.95
CA GLN A 155 19.99 5.76 -2.89
C GLN A 155 20.99 6.67 -2.16
N ALA A 156 20.52 7.52 -1.25
CA ALA A 156 21.36 8.38 -0.44
C ALA A 156 22.30 7.60 0.50
N GLN A 157 21.90 6.40 0.93
CA GLN A 157 22.68 5.50 1.77
C GLN A 157 23.58 4.52 0.99
N GLY A 158 23.50 4.54 -0.35
CA GLY A 158 24.29 3.62 -1.21
C GLY A 158 23.77 2.18 -1.21
N GLU A 159 22.55 1.93 -0.73
CA GLU A 159 21.87 0.64 -0.84
C GLU A 159 21.30 0.40 -2.23
N LEU A 160 21.10 1.46 -3.01
CA LEU A 160 20.55 1.44 -4.37
C LEU A 160 21.48 2.18 -5.32
N ASP A 161 21.50 1.75 -6.58
CA ASP A 161 22.30 2.38 -7.64
C ASP A 161 21.87 3.87 -7.81
N ALA A 162 22.86 4.76 -7.90
CA ALA A 162 22.63 6.19 -8.11
C ALA A 162 21.90 6.51 -9.44
N ALA A 163 22.00 5.65 -10.45
CA ALA A 163 21.31 5.78 -11.72
C ALA A 163 19.87 5.25 -11.70
N ALA A 164 19.44 4.55 -10.64
CA ALA A 164 18.09 4.05 -10.51
C ALA A 164 17.10 5.23 -10.31
N SER A 165 15.88 5.08 -10.82
CA SER A 165 14.81 6.06 -10.58
C SER A 165 13.94 5.61 -9.41
N PRO A 166 13.96 6.28 -8.24
CA PRO A 166 13.11 5.96 -7.09
C PRO A 166 11.62 5.91 -7.46
N ALA A 167 11.14 6.88 -8.25
CA ALA A 167 9.76 6.96 -8.68
C ALA A 167 9.32 5.77 -9.55
N LEU A 168 10.18 5.30 -10.47
CA LEU A 168 9.87 4.12 -11.28
C LEU A 168 9.93 2.83 -10.46
N LEU A 169 10.91 2.70 -9.58
CA LEU A 169 11.00 1.54 -8.68
C LEU A 169 9.82 1.48 -7.70
N ALA A 170 9.31 2.62 -7.24
CA ALA A 170 8.10 2.68 -6.42
C ALA A 170 6.90 2.08 -7.14
N LYS A 171 6.69 2.42 -8.41
CA LYS A 171 5.63 1.82 -9.23
C LYS A 171 5.81 0.32 -9.45
N VAL A 172 7.06 -0.15 -9.61
CA VAL A 172 7.35 -1.59 -9.72
C VAL A 172 7.04 -2.29 -8.39
N ALA A 173 7.44 -1.71 -7.26
CA ALA A 173 7.12 -2.26 -5.93
C ALA A 173 5.61 -2.32 -5.68
N SER A 174 4.88 -1.26 -6.04
CA SER A 174 3.41 -1.24 -6.00
C SER A 174 2.78 -2.28 -6.93
N ALA A 175 3.32 -2.47 -8.13
CA ALA A 175 2.82 -3.49 -9.07
C ALA A 175 2.96 -4.92 -8.48
N ILE A 176 4.04 -5.21 -7.77
CA ILE A 176 4.20 -6.47 -7.03
C ILE A 176 3.11 -6.56 -5.97
N LEU A 177 2.90 -5.53 -5.15
CA LEU A 177 1.88 -5.49 -4.11
C LEU A 177 0.47 -5.77 -4.67
N HIS A 178 0.12 -5.14 -5.80
CA HIS A 178 -1.16 -5.33 -6.47
C HIS A 178 -1.29 -6.75 -7.03
N THR A 179 -0.22 -7.33 -7.58
CA THR A 179 -0.19 -8.71 -8.05
C THR A 179 -0.44 -9.69 -6.90
N LEU A 180 0.19 -9.49 -5.73
CA LEU A 180 -0.06 -10.32 -4.55
C LEU A 180 -1.54 -10.27 -4.14
N ALA A 181 -2.17 -9.08 -4.16
CA ALA A 181 -3.57 -8.89 -3.82
C ALA A 181 -4.52 -9.61 -4.79
N LEU A 182 -4.31 -9.48 -6.10
CA LEU A 182 -5.15 -10.11 -7.12
C LEU A 182 -5.01 -11.63 -7.10
N ARG A 183 -3.78 -12.13 -7.02
CA ARG A 183 -3.49 -13.57 -7.01
C ARG A 183 -3.97 -14.27 -5.75
N SER A 184 -3.95 -13.61 -4.58
CA SER A 184 -4.52 -14.18 -3.36
C SER A 184 -6.03 -14.44 -3.53
N ARG A 185 -6.76 -13.54 -4.17
CA ARG A 185 -8.19 -13.75 -4.52
C ARG A 185 -8.40 -14.80 -5.59
N ALA A 186 -7.43 -14.99 -6.48
CA ALA A 186 -7.47 -16.01 -7.53
C ALA A 186 -7.13 -17.42 -6.99
N GLY A 187 -6.75 -17.55 -5.72
CA GLY A 187 -6.50 -18.85 -5.09
C GLY A 187 -5.03 -19.26 -4.99
N ASP A 188 -4.08 -18.38 -5.36
CA ASP A 188 -2.66 -18.67 -5.14
C ASP A 188 -2.37 -18.79 -3.63
N SER A 189 -1.53 -19.76 -3.25
CA SER A 189 -1.18 -19.96 -1.85
C SER A 189 -0.32 -18.82 -1.29
N ARG A 190 -0.43 -18.56 0.01
CA ARG A 190 0.41 -17.57 0.70
C ARG A 190 1.90 -17.83 0.50
N GLU A 191 2.32 -19.11 0.45
CA GLU A 191 3.71 -19.51 0.21
C GLU A 191 4.19 -19.12 -1.20
N SER A 192 3.39 -19.42 -2.24
CA SER A 192 3.66 -19.02 -3.62
C SER A 192 3.80 -17.50 -3.76
N LEU A 193 2.91 -16.76 -3.12
CA LEU A 193 2.93 -15.30 -3.16
C LEU A 193 4.12 -14.70 -2.38
N ARG A 194 4.53 -15.33 -1.27
CA ARG A 194 5.76 -14.96 -0.57
C ARG A 194 6.99 -15.17 -1.46
N ALA A 195 7.08 -16.27 -2.19
CA ALA A 195 8.16 -16.50 -3.13
C ALA A 195 8.17 -15.45 -4.25
N THR A 196 7.00 -15.05 -4.74
CA THR A 196 6.85 -13.96 -5.72
C THR A 196 7.37 -12.62 -5.16
N ALA A 197 7.02 -12.28 -3.93
CA ALA A 197 7.51 -11.08 -3.25
C ALA A 197 9.04 -11.08 -3.11
N GLN A 198 9.62 -12.21 -2.67
CA GLN A 198 11.08 -12.39 -2.54
C GLN A 198 11.80 -12.21 -3.88
N ALA A 199 11.29 -12.82 -4.95
CA ALA A 199 11.82 -12.67 -6.29
C ALA A 199 11.75 -11.21 -6.77
N GLY A 200 10.64 -10.52 -6.52
CA GLY A 200 10.47 -9.10 -6.84
C GLY A 200 11.46 -8.20 -6.09
N VAL A 201 11.66 -8.45 -4.80
CA VAL A 201 12.66 -7.71 -3.99
C VAL A 201 14.09 -7.97 -4.52
N ALA A 202 14.43 -9.21 -4.84
CA ALA A 202 15.74 -9.52 -5.42
C ALA A 202 15.98 -8.81 -6.76
N LEU A 203 14.95 -8.65 -7.58
CA LEU A 203 15.04 -7.88 -8.84
C LEU A 203 15.24 -6.38 -8.59
N ILE A 204 14.53 -5.80 -7.62
CA ILE A 204 14.60 -4.36 -7.26
C ILE A 204 15.95 -4.01 -6.63
N CYS A 205 16.40 -4.82 -5.66
CA CYS A 205 17.61 -4.54 -4.89
C CYS A 205 18.90 -5.04 -5.59
N GLY A 206 18.78 -5.76 -6.69
CA GLY A 206 19.88 -6.55 -7.28
C GLY A 206 20.09 -7.84 -6.48
N ALA A 207 20.57 -8.91 -7.16
CA ALA A 207 20.91 -10.16 -6.47
C ALA A 207 22.00 -9.87 -5.43
N PRO A 208 21.91 -10.41 -4.19
CA PRO A 208 22.96 -10.27 -3.20
C PRO A 208 24.24 -10.94 -3.77
N GLY A 209 25.25 -10.13 -4.17
CA GLY A 209 26.52 -10.70 -4.61
C GLY A 209 27.29 -10.00 -5.71
N LYS A 210 26.80 -8.98 -6.39
CA LYS A 210 27.64 -8.16 -7.29
C LYS A 210 27.89 -6.78 -6.68
N LYS A 211 28.95 -6.67 -5.86
CA LYS A 211 29.59 -5.36 -5.64
C LYS A 211 29.96 -4.81 -7.01
N PRO A 212 29.67 -3.52 -7.32
CA PRO A 212 30.14 -2.90 -8.54
C PRO A 212 31.64 -3.10 -8.63
N GLY A 213 32.09 -3.77 -9.68
CA GLY A 213 33.52 -4.04 -9.90
C GLY A 213 34.24 -2.70 -9.95
N LYS A 214 35.28 -2.53 -9.13
CA LYS A 214 36.22 -1.41 -9.26
C LYS A 214 36.60 -1.29 -10.73
N PRO A 215 36.59 -0.07 -11.31
CA PRO A 215 37.04 0.08 -12.69
C PRO A 215 38.45 -0.47 -12.82
N SER A 216 38.61 -1.46 -13.68
CA SER A 216 39.89 -2.02 -14.01
C SER A 216 40.82 -0.92 -14.53
N SER A 217 41.84 -0.55 -13.73
CA SER A 217 42.92 0.32 -14.19
C SER A 217 43.66 -0.41 -15.29
N LYS A 218 43.33 -0.06 -16.54
CA LYS A 218 44.15 -0.51 -17.70
C LYS A 218 45.53 0.07 -17.53
N THR A 219 46.50 -0.79 -17.25
CA THR A 219 47.93 -0.50 -17.31
C THR A 219 48.28 -0.01 -18.72
N PRO A 220 49.02 1.10 -18.87
CA PRO A 220 49.38 1.60 -20.18
C PRO A 220 50.33 0.57 -20.86
N GLY A 221 49.93 0.16 -22.05
CA GLY A 221 50.70 -0.82 -22.88
C GLY A 221 52.13 -0.33 -23.15
N LYS A 222 53.08 -1.22 -22.95
CA LYS A 222 54.47 -1.09 -23.38
C LYS A 222 54.55 -0.75 -24.87
N LYS A 223 55.20 0.39 -25.20
CA LYS A 223 55.56 0.75 -26.58
C LYS A 223 56.38 -0.33 -27.23
N PRO A 224 56.14 -0.70 -28.52
CA PRO A 224 57.00 -1.63 -29.24
C PRO A 224 58.36 -0.99 -29.56
N ALA A 225 59.43 -1.78 -29.37
CA ALA A 225 60.80 -1.42 -29.64
C ALA A 225 61.01 -1.24 -31.16
N LYS A 226 61.75 -0.17 -31.57
CA LYS A 226 62.16 0.09 -32.95
C LYS A 226 63.13 -1.00 -33.47
N PRO A 227 63.03 -1.44 -34.73
CA PRO A 227 63.99 -2.38 -35.34
C PRO A 227 65.35 -1.73 -35.57
N ARG A 228 66.42 -2.43 -35.17
CA ARG A 228 67.82 -2.06 -35.48
C ARG A 228 68.12 -2.26 -36.95
N HIS A 229 68.58 -1.24 -37.65
CA HIS A 229 69.16 -1.27 -38.95
C HIS A 229 70.49 -2.04 -38.87
N ARG A 230 70.65 -3.17 -39.65
CA ARG A 230 71.89 -3.80 -39.94
C ARG A 230 72.48 -3.12 -41.19
N SER A 231 73.64 -2.44 -41.04
CA SER A 231 74.50 -2.05 -42.15
C SER A 231 75.25 -3.26 -42.66
N LYS A 232 75.20 -3.43 -43.99
CA LYS A 232 76.11 -4.32 -44.70
C LYS A 232 77.31 -3.50 -45.17
N THR A 233 78.47 -3.96 -44.89
CA THR A 233 79.68 -3.97 -45.73
C THR A 233 80.19 -5.33 -45.81
#